data_452c90afa793b7208d73ee1a0cd1d9fa
#
_entry.id   452c90afa793b7208d73ee1a0cd1d9fa
#
_cell.length_a   1.000
_cell.length_b   1.000
_cell.length_c   1.000
_cell.angle_alpha   90.00
_cell.angle_beta   90.00
_cell.angle_gamma   90.00
#
_symmetry.space_group_name_H-M   'P 1'
#
loop_
_entity.id
_entity.type
_entity.pdbx_description
1 polymer ?
#
loop_
_entity_poly.entity_id
_entity_poly.type
_entity_poly.pdbx_seq_one_letter_code
_entity_poly.pdbx_strand_id
1 'polypeptide(L)'
;MATRIRLKRVGGKNDPCYRIDVFDSQSPRDGKSLETVGTYNPRAKEGKEKTTLKRDRVIFWIDRGSKPTETVRSILKANGIHTK
;
A
#
# COMPACT_ATOMS: atom_id res chain seq x y z
N MET A 1 -18.92 0.74 4.76
CA MET A 1 -18.11 -0.13 3.89
C MET A 1 -16.72 -0.27 4.47
N ALA A 2 -16.30 -1.49 4.73
CA ALA A 2 -14.96 -1.71 5.26
C ALA A 2 -13.95 -1.78 4.13
N THR A 3 -12.81 -1.11 4.31
CA THR A 3 -11.73 -1.12 3.33
C THR A 3 -10.43 -1.55 3.99
N ARG A 4 -9.51 -2.06 3.18
CA ARG A 4 -8.19 -2.47 3.64
C ARG A 4 -7.14 -1.96 2.69
N ILE A 5 -6.00 -1.58 3.26
CA ILE A 5 -4.84 -1.15 2.49
C ILE A 5 -3.84 -2.31 2.50
N ARG A 6 -3.51 -2.83 1.34
CA ARG A 6 -2.61 -3.97 1.26
C ARG A 6 -1.75 -3.90 0.01
N LEU A 7 -0.69 -4.70 0.00
CA LEU A 7 0.21 -4.80 -1.14
C LEU A 7 -0.38 -5.71 -2.20
N LYS A 8 -0.25 -5.31 -3.44
CA LYS A 8 -0.58 -6.12 -4.59
C LYS A 8 0.70 -6.30 -5.40
N ARG A 9 1.07 -7.56 -5.66
CA ARG A 9 2.26 -7.84 -6.45
C ARG A 9 2.04 -7.44 -7.90
N VAL A 10 2.97 -6.67 -8.43
CA VAL A 10 3.02 -6.28 -9.85
C VAL A 10 4.46 -6.45 -10.31
N GLY A 11 4.69 -6.45 -11.60
CA GLY A 11 6.04 -6.57 -12.13
C GLY A 11 6.37 -7.97 -12.61
N GLY A 12 7.59 -8.15 -13.05
CA GLY A 12 8.03 -9.37 -13.68
C GLY A 12 8.44 -10.46 -12.71
N LYS A 13 8.77 -11.62 -13.28
CA LYS A 13 9.11 -12.81 -12.53
C LYS A 13 10.36 -12.63 -11.65
N ASN A 14 11.35 -11.88 -12.14
CA ASN A 14 12.60 -11.67 -11.43
C ASN A 14 12.75 -10.26 -10.87
N ASP A 15 11.69 -9.45 -10.94
CA ASP A 15 11.72 -8.07 -10.47
C ASP A 15 10.40 -7.76 -9.78
N PRO A 16 10.20 -8.30 -8.56
CA PRO A 16 8.95 -8.08 -7.85
C PRO A 16 8.82 -6.64 -7.39
N CYS A 17 7.71 -6.04 -7.78
CA CYS A 17 7.29 -4.73 -7.29
C CYS A 17 5.91 -4.88 -6.71
N TYR A 18 5.54 -3.94 -5.84
CA TYR A 18 4.25 -3.99 -5.19
C TYR A 18 3.57 -2.63 -5.29
N ARG A 19 2.25 -2.67 -5.45
CA ARG A 19 1.42 -1.49 -5.29
C ARG A 19 0.80 -1.51 -3.91
N ILE A 20 0.71 -0.35 -3.31
CA ILE A 20 -0.02 -0.19 -2.05
C ILE A 20 -1.41 0.27 -2.45
N ASP A 21 -2.37 -0.64 -2.39
CA ASP A 21 -3.72 -0.42 -2.90
C ASP A 21 -4.76 -0.50 -1.79
N VAL A 22 -5.83 0.26 -1.96
CA VAL A 22 -6.99 0.19 -1.09
C VAL A 22 -8.02 -0.74 -1.73
N PHE A 23 -8.49 -1.71 -0.97
CA PHE A 23 -9.48 -2.69 -1.43
C PHE A 23 -10.71 -2.67 -0.55
N ASP A 24 -11.85 -2.99 -1.13
CA ASP A 24 -13.05 -3.32 -0.37
C ASP A 24 -12.79 -4.68 0.29
N SER A 25 -13.08 -4.79 1.59
CA SER A 25 -12.84 -6.03 2.33
C SER A 25 -13.64 -7.22 1.79
N GLN A 26 -14.72 -6.95 1.08
CA GLN A 26 -15.56 -7.99 0.49
C GLN A 26 -15.15 -8.35 -0.94
N SER A 27 -14.18 -7.64 -1.51
CA SER A 27 -13.72 -7.94 -2.86
C SER A 27 -12.92 -9.23 -2.90
N PRO A 28 -13.02 -10.00 -3.99
CA PRO A 28 -12.17 -11.17 -4.17
C PRO A 28 -10.69 -10.78 -4.12
N ARG A 29 -9.84 -11.76 -3.83
CA ARG A 29 -8.40 -11.56 -3.75
C ARG A 29 -7.83 -10.87 -5.00
N ASP A 30 -8.36 -11.22 -6.17
CA ASP A 30 -7.91 -10.68 -7.45
C ASP A 30 -8.81 -9.55 -7.95
N GLY A 31 -9.68 -9.03 -7.06
CA GLY A 31 -10.55 -7.93 -7.41
C GLY A 31 -9.80 -6.64 -7.65
N LYS A 32 -10.45 -5.71 -8.33
CA LYS A 32 -9.87 -4.41 -8.60
C LYS A 32 -9.76 -3.60 -7.33
N SER A 33 -8.64 -2.88 -7.19
CA SER A 33 -8.49 -1.95 -6.10
C SER A 33 -9.36 -0.71 -6.31
N LEU A 34 -9.73 -0.09 -5.19
CA LEU A 34 -10.46 1.17 -5.23
C LEU A 34 -9.54 2.31 -5.63
N GLU A 35 -8.31 2.28 -5.13
CA GLU A 35 -7.33 3.32 -5.40
C GLU A 35 -5.92 2.79 -5.10
N THR A 36 -4.95 3.24 -5.88
CA THR A 36 -3.53 2.99 -5.61
C THR A 36 -2.97 4.21 -4.88
N VAL A 37 -2.50 4.00 -3.65
CA VAL A 37 -1.99 5.08 -2.81
C VAL A 37 -0.46 5.10 -2.72
N GLY A 38 0.21 4.15 -3.34
CA GLY A 38 1.66 4.13 -3.35
C GLY A 38 2.22 2.92 -4.05
N THR A 39 3.54 2.86 -4.09
CA THR A 39 4.27 1.73 -4.64
C THR A 39 5.41 1.37 -3.70
N TYR A 40 5.82 0.12 -3.72
CA TYR A 40 6.90 -0.38 -2.89
C TYR A 40 7.79 -1.30 -3.72
N ASN A 41 9.08 -1.01 -3.76
CA ASN A 41 10.06 -1.82 -4.45
C ASN A 41 11.13 -2.28 -3.46
N PRO A 42 11.06 -3.54 -2.98
CA PRO A 42 12.01 -4.02 -1.99
C PRO A 42 13.43 -4.16 -2.52
N ARG A 43 13.61 -4.16 -3.83
CA ARG A 43 14.92 -4.27 -4.47
C ARG A 43 15.49 -2.93 -4.93
N ALA A 44 14.87 -1.83 -4.57
CA ALA A 44 15.40 -0.52 -4.94
C ALA A 44 16.80 -0.36 -4.39
N LYS A 45 17.72 0.06 -5.25
CA LYS A 45 19.09 0.31 -4.84
C LYS A 45 19.16 1.55 -3.97
N GLU A 46 20.20 1.60 -3.14
CA GLU A 46 20.45 2.77 -2.31
C GLU A 46 20.47 4.03 -3.16
N GLY A 47 19.81 5.07 -2.68
CA GLY A 47 19.68 6.32 -3.41
C GLY A 47 18.43 6.43 -4.30
N LYS A 48 17.71 5.32 -4.51
CA LYS A 48 16.44 5.34 -5.24
C LYS A 48 15.30 5.20 -4.25
N GLU A 49 14.16 5.78 -4.59
CA GLU A 49 12.98 5.68 -3.75
C GLU A 49 12.49 4.24 -3.69
N LYS A 50 12.59 3.65 -2.52
CA LYS A 50 12.11 2.31 -2.27
C LYS A 50 10.59 2.30 -2.13
N THR A 51 10.06 3.37 -1.61
CA THR A 51 8.62 3.51 -1.37
C THR A 51 8.17 4.87 -1.85
N THR A 52 7.14 4.89 -2.65
CA THR A 52 6.48 6.13 -3.07
C THR A 52 5.06 6.12 -2.49
N LEU A 53 4.69 7.17 -1.78
CA LEU A 53 3.39 7.25 -1.12
C LEU A 53 2.70 8.57 -1.45
N LYS A 54 1.42 8.47 -1.73
CA LYS A 54 0.54 9.62 -1.81
C LYS A 54 -0.01 9.86 -0.41
N ARG A 55 0.72 10.63 0.39
CA ARG A 55 0.40 10.81 1.81
C ARG A 55 -1.03 11.24 2.06
N ASP A 56 -1.49 12.22 1.28
CA ASP A 56 -2.84 12.74 1.44
C ASP A 56 -3.90 11.66 1.27
N ARG A 57 -3.67 10.77 0.30
CA ARG A 57 -4.62 9.70 0.04
C ARG A 57 -4.55 8.61 1.10
N VAL A 58 -3.36 8.29 1.57
CA VAL A 58 -3.20 7.32 2.65
C VAL A 58 -3.92 7.81 3.90
N ILE A 59 -3.69 9.05 4.28
CA ILE A 59 -4.32 9.65 5.45
C ILE A 59 -5.84 9.68 5.28
N PHE A 60 -6.32 10.07 4.10
CA PHE A 60 -7.74 10.08 3.78
C PHE A 60 -8.40 8.71 4.08
N TRP A 61 -7.78 7.63 3.59
CA TRP A 61 -8.34 6.30 3.79
C TRP A 61 -8.24 5.82 5.24
N ILE A 62 -7.13 6.13 5.90
CA ILE A 62 -6.94 5.76 7.31
C ILE A 62 -7.97 6.48 8.18
N ASP A 63 -8.21 7.77 7.92
CA ASP A 63 -9.21 8.53 8.66
C ASP A 63 -10.62 7.99 8.47
N ARG A 64 -10.87 7.32 7.35
CA ARG A 64 -12.16 6.69 7.08
C ARG A 64 -12.26 5.28 7.64
N GLY A 65 -11.26 4.85 8.40
CA GLY A 65 -11.27 3.54 9.03
C GLY A 65 -10.68 2.41 8.20
N SER A 66 -9.97 2.73 7.12
CA SER A 66 -9.29 1.71 6.34
C SER A 66 -8.20 1.07 7.17
N LYS A 67 -8.13 -0.27 7.15
CA LYS A 67 -7.16 -1.00 7.96
C LYS A 67 -5.99 -1.48 7.10
N PRO A 68 -4.76 -1.02 7.38
CA PRO A 68 -3.58 -1.51 6.68
C PRO A 68 -3.19 -2.90 7.21
N THR A 69 -2.64 -3.74 6.32
CA THR A 69 -2.03 -4.99 6.74
C THR A 69 -0.76 -4.68 7.54
N GLU A 70 -0.23 -5.67 8.25
CA GLU A 70 0.99 -5.47 9.04
C GLU A 70 2.16 -4.97 8.19
N THR A 71 2.32 -5.57 7.00
CA THR A 71 3.40 -5.15 6.09
C THR A 71 3.23 -3.70 5.67
N VAL A 72 2.01 -3.31 5.28
CA VAL A 72 1.72 -1.93 4.90
C VAL A 72 1.92 -0.99 6.08
N ARG A 73 1.46 -1.40 7.27
CA ARG A 73 1.64 -0.60 8.49
C ARG A 73 3.12 -0.31 8.74
N SER A 74 3.97 -1.32 8.59
CA SER A 74 5.42 -1.14 8.77
C SER A 74 5.99 -0.17 7.75
N ILE A 75 5.55 -0.27 6.50
CA ILE A 75 5.99 0.64 5.44
C ILE A 75 5.54 2.07 5.74
N LEU A 76 4.30 2.25 6.16
CA LEU A 76 3.78 3.59 6.49
C LEU A 76 4.54 4.19 7.66
N LYS A 77 4.79 3.40 8.69
CA LYS A 77 5.54 3.85 9.86
C LYS A 77 6.95 4.29 9.48
N ALA A 78 7.61 3.53 8.62
CA ALA A 78 8.96 3.86 8.15
C ALA A 78 8.98 5.17 7.36
N ASN A 79 7.84 5.57 6.81
CA ASN A 79 7.72 6.81 6.04
C ASN A 79 7.06 7.94 6.84
N GLY A 80 6.97 7.79 8.16
CA GLY A 80 6.47 8.82 9.02
C GLY A 80 4.95 8.94 9.11
N ILE A 81 4.23 7.94 8.61
CA ILE A 81 2.77 7.92 8.69
C ILE A 81 2.37 6.97 9.81
N HIS A 82 1.70 7.50 10.81
CA HIS A 82 1.25 6.69 11.93
C HIS A 82 -0.20 6.27 11.72
N THR A 83 -0.47 4.99 11.97
CA THR A 83 -1.82 4.44 11.90
C THR A 83 -2.35 4.24 13.31
N LYS A 84 -3.65 4.37 13.46
CA LYS A 84 -4.31 4.12 14.75
C LYS A 84 -4.41 2.62 15.02
#